data_8d80eeae0ccf03d440aef978141e788c
#
_entry.id   8d80eeae0ccf03d440aef978141e788c
#
_cell.length_a   1.000
_cell.length_b   1.000
_cell.length_c   1.000
_cell.angle_alpha   90.00
_cell.angle_beta   90.00
_cell.angle_gamma   90.00
#
_symmetry.space_group_name_H-M   'P 1'
#
loop_
_entity.id
_entity.type
_entity.pdbx_description
1 polymer ?
#
loop_
_entity_poly.entity_id
_entity_poly.type
_entity_poly.pdbx_seq_one_letter_code
_entity_poly.pdbx_strand_id
1 'polypeptide(L)'
;TIGVFQIESRAQMSMLPRLKPKCFYDLVIEVAIVRPGPIQGDMVHPYLRRREGKEKVEFPSKELEKILGRTLGVPLFQEQAMEIAIVAAGFTPSEADELRRSMATFKAKGLVSAFEKKLVGGMTAKGYTEEFAKRVFKQLEGFGSYGFPESHAVSFALLVYISSWLKCYYPDIFAAALLNSQPMGFYQPAQLISDARKHGVVVKPVDVNYSNWDCTLEEKEGKYYTLRLGLRQVKGIKEDEMQILIAARDSGFNRIAQLLDAGVSLSALEHLADADAFRSIGLDRRKALWEIASLTDHLTGLFAGLQADNNIEKTIELPEMNLAEHVIEDYRTI
;
A
#
# COMPACT_ATOMS: atom_id res chain seq x y z
N THR A 1 -2.34 8.50 -3.77
CA THR A 1 -2.95 7.33 -3.11
C THR A 1 -1.97 6.19 -2.88
N ILE A 2 -0.69 6.35 -3.26
CA ILE A 2 0.38 5.38 -2.98
C ILE A 2 0.46 5.15 -1.47
N GLY A 3 0.41 3.88 -1.04
CA GLY A 3 0.45 3.49 0.36
C GLY A 3 -0.85 3.71 1.14
N VAL A 4 -1.92 4.22 0.52
CA VAL A 4 -3.22 4.37 1.18
C VAL A 4 -4.04 3.12 0.91
N PHE A 5 -4.18 2.29 1.95
CA PHE A 5 -4.89 1.02 1.90
C PHE A 5 -6.26 1.15 1.23
N GLN A 6 -6.67 0.13 0.49
CA GLN A 6 -7.98 -0.06 -0.15
C GLN A 6 -8.33 0.90 -1.31
N ILE A 7 -7.52 1.94 -1.59
CA ILE A 7 -7.73 2.85 -2.74
C ILE A 7 -6.49 2.99 -3.62
N GLU A 8 -5.62 1.99 -3.59
CA GLU A 8 -4.32 2.00 -4.25
C GLU A 8 -4.25 1.07 -5.48
N SER A 9 -5.29 0.29 -5.77
CA SER A 9 -5.35 -0.49 -7.02
C SER A 9 -5.45 0.44 -8.24
N ARG A 10 -4.94 0.00 -9.40
CA ARG A 10 -5.00 0.81 -10.64
C ARG A 10 -6.42 1.27 -10.98
N ALA A 11 -7.41 0.40 -10.76
CA ALA A 11 -8.81 0.71 -11.01
C ALA A 11 -9.32 1.81 -10.08
N GLN A 12 -9.04 1.73 -8.78
CA GLN A 12 -9.41 2.73 -7.79
C GLN A 12 -8.69 4.07 -8.03
N MET A 13 -7.38 4.03 -8.29
CA MET A 13 -6.61 5.23 -8.62
C MET A 13 -7.12 5.94 -9.88
N SER A 14 -7.63 5.20 -10.87
CA SER A 14 -8.23 5.78 -12.08
C SER A 14 -9.65 6.31 -11.85
N MET A 15 -10.36 5.76 -10.88
CA MET A 15 -11.72 6.18 -10.54
C MET A 15 -11.75 7.45 -9.68
N LEU A 16 -10.84 7.59 -8.73
CA LEU A 16 -10.81 8.72 -7.78
C LEU A 16 -10.91 10.11 -8.42
N PRO A 17 -10.17 10.43 -9.51
CA PRO A 17 -10.29 11.74 -10.20
C PRO A 17 -11.66 11.98 -10.82
N ARG A 18 -12.40 10.93 -11.16
CA ARG A 18 -13.76 10.98 -11.69
C ARG A 18 -14.80 11.06 -10.58
N LEU A 19 -14.62 10.29 -9.52
CA LEU A 19 -15.49 10.28 -8.34
C LEU A 19 -15.45 11.63 -7.61
N LYS A 20 -14.27 12.22 -7.47
CA LYS A 20 -14.02 13.47 -6.72
C LYS A 20 -14.69 13.44 -5.35
N PRO A 21 -14.19 12.65 -4.40
CA PRO A 21 -14.79 12.51 -3.08
C PRO A 21 -14.95 13.88 -2.40
N LYS A 22 -16.15 14.16 -1.87
CA LYS A 22 -16.48 15.40 -1.14
C LYS A 22 -16.86 15.15 0.31
N CYS A 23 -17.28 13.93 0.62
CA CYS A 23 -17.66 13.52 1.96
C CYS A 23 -17.18 12.09 2.24
N PHE A 24 -17.25 11.68 3.51
CA PHE A 24 -16.85 10.35 3.94
C PHE A 24 -17.58 9.22 3.19
N TYR A 25 -18.87 9.39 2.93
CA TYR A 25 -19.65 8.35 2.25
C TYR A 25 -19.21 8.12 0.79
N ASP A 26 -18.60 9.10 0.15
CA ASP A 26 -18.01 8.91 -1.18
C ASP A 26 -16.84 7.90 -1.15
N LEU A 27 -16.10 7.83 -0.04
CA LEU A 27 -15.07 6.81 0.16
C LEU A 27 -15.69 5.43 0.39
N VAL A 28 -16.82 5.36 1.08
CA VAL A 28 -17.57 4.11 1.25
C VAL A 28 -18.01 3.56 -0.10
N ILE A 29 -18.48 4.44 -0.98
CA ILE A 29 -18.86 4.06 -2.35
C ILE A 29 -17.63 3.64 -3.15
N GLU A 30 -16.51 4.37 -3.07
CA GLU A 30 -15.27 4.02 -3.77
C GLU A 30 -14.79 2.61 -3.43
N VAL A 31 -14.80 2.28 -2.14
CA VAL A 31 -14.42 0.95 -1.64
C VAL A 31 -15.34 -0.14 -2.19
N ALA A 32 -16.65 0.14 -2.28
CA ALA A 32 -17.64 -0.85 -2.66
C ALA A 32 -17.84 -1.03 -4.17
N ILE A 33 -17.69 0.04 -4.96
CA ILE A 33 -18.05 0.05 -6.37
C ILE A 33 -16.96 -0.52 -7.28
N VAL A 34 -15.68 -0.37 -6.87
CA VAL A 34 -14.55 -0.91 -7.62
C VAL A 34 -14.28 -2.35 -7.16
N ARG A 35 -14.64 -3.31 -7.99
CA ARG A 35 -14.49 -4.75 -7.71
C ARG A 35 -13.63 -5.43 -8.77
N PRO A 36 -12.90 -6.49 -8.42
CA PRO A 36 -12.23 -7.32 -9.42
C PRO A 36 -13.24 -8.09 -10.28
N GLY A 37 -13.13 -8.02 -11.61
CA GLY A 37 -13.92 -8.80 -12.54
C GLY A 37 -14.64 -8.00 -13.63
N PRO A 38 -15.25 -8.69 -14.63
CA PRO A 38 -15.84 -8.07 -15.82
C PRO A 38 -17.14 -7.28 -15.58
N ILE A 39 -17.74 -7.39 -14.39
CA ILE A 39 -19.05 -6.78 -14.06
C ILE A 39 -18.92 -5.29 -13.66
N GLN A 40 -17.72 -4.77 -13.54
CA GLN A 40 -17.44 -3.41 -13.06
C GLN A 40 -18.04 -2.30 -13.95
N GLY A 41 -18.11 -2.50 -15.26
CA GLY A 41 -18.59 -1.49 -16.21
C GLY A 41 -20.06 -1.11 -16.01
N ASP A 42 -20.90 -2.09 -15.68
CA ASP A 42 -22.36 -1.89 -15.61
C ASP A 42 -22.82 -1.09 -14.38
N MET A 43 -22.04 -1.04 -13.30
CA MET A 43 -22.37 -0.26 -12.09
C MET A 43 -21.60 1.07 -12.00
N VAL A 44 -20.32 1.06 -12.36
CA VAL A 44 -19.44 2.24 -12.27
C VAL A 44 -19.91 3.34 -13.23
N HIS A 45 -20.23 2.99 -14.47
CA HIS A 45 -20.61 3.97 -15.47
C HIS A 45 -21.92 4.72 -15.16
N PRO A 46 -23.04 4.06 -14.79
CA PRO A 46 -24.24 4.75 -14.39
C PRO A 46 -24.04 5.66 -13.19
N TYR A 47 -23.35 5.16 -12.14
CA TYR A 47 -23.08 5.95 -10.95
C TYR A 47 -22.33 7.25 -11.28
N LEU A 48 -21.23 7.13 -12.02
CA LEU A 48 -20.43 8.30 -12.39
C LEU A 48 -21.18 9.29 -13.29
N ARG A 49 -21.96 8.80 -14.28
CA ARG A 49 -22.78 9.69 -15.14
C ARG A 49 -23.81 10.46 -14.32
N ARG A 50 -24.47 9.82 -13.37
CA ARG A 50 -25.43 10.44 -12.46
C ARG A 50 -24.78 11.43 -11.52
N ARG A 51 -23.61 11.08 -10.97
CA ARG A 51 -22.83 11.99 -10.13
C ARG A 51 -22.34 13.22 -10.88
N GLU A 52 -21.98 13.08 -12.15
CA GLU A 52 -21.57 14.17 -13.04
C GLU A 52 -22.76 14.98 -13.59
N GLY A 53 -24.00 14.60 -13.28
CA GLY A 53 -25.20 15.24 -13.79
C GLY A 53 -25.53 14.96 -15.25
N LYS A 54 -24.82 14.00 -15.87
CA LYS A 54 -25.03 13.59 -17.27
C LYS A 54 -26.22 12.65 -17.46
N GLU A 55 -26.68 12.03 -16.39
CA GLU A 55 -27.83 11.14 -16.34
C GLU A 55 -28.69 11.51 -15.14
N LYS A 56 -30.01 11.65 -15.36
CA LYS A 56 -30.96 11.93 -14.27
C LYS A 56 -31.12 10.67 -13.41
N VAL A 57 -31.25 10.87 -12.10
CA VAL A 57 -31.60 9.80 -11.17
C VAL A 57 -33.13 9.81 -11.08
N GLU A 58 -33.74 8.73 -11.51
CA GLU A 58 -35.20 8.55 -11.43
C GLU A 58 -35.51 7.39 -10.50
N PHE A 59 -36.40 7.63 -9.53
CA PHE A 59 -36.84 6.61 -8.57
C PHE A 59 -38.30 6.32 -8.85
N PRO A 60 -38.67 5.05 -9.12
CA PRO A 60 -40.04 4.66 -9.39
C PRO A 60 -40.98 4.81 -8.16
N SER A 61 -40.42 4.86 -6.97
CA SER A 61 -41.16 5.09 -5.73
C SER A 61 -40.32 5.80 -4.68
N LYS A 62 -41.00 6.45 -3.70
CA LYS A 62 -40.31 7.09 -2.56
C LYS A 62 -39.58 6.10 -1.66
N GLU A 63 -40.08 4.87 -1.58
CA GLU A 63 -39.45 3.81 -0.83
C GLU A 63 -38.09 3.44 -1.45
N LEU A 64 -38.03 3.27 -2.77
CA LEU A 64 -36.78 3.00 -3.48
C LEU A 64 -35.84 4.20 -3.44
N GLU A 65 -36.33 5.42 -3.44
CA GLU A 65 -35.52 6.61 -3.23
C GLU A 65 -34.81 6.60 -1.87
N LYS A 66 -35.49 6.20 -0.80
CA LYS A 66 -34.91 6.06 0.55
C LYS A 66 -33.78 5.04 0.57
N ILE A 67 -33.92 3.91 -0.13
CA ILE A 67 -32.95 2.83 -0.16
C ILE A 67 -31.73 3.21 -1.04
N LEU A 68 -31.99 3.75 -2.22
CA LEU A 68 -30.97 3.93 -3.26
C LEU A 68 -30.51 5.38 -3.44
N GLY A 69 -31.08 6.35 -2.74
CA GLY A 69 -30.76 7.76 -2.91
C GLY A 69 -29.30 8.07 -2.67
N ARG A 70 -28.69 7.50 -1.63
CA ARG A 70 -27.29 7.69 -1.28
C ARG A 70 -26.33 7.13 -2.33
N THR A 71 -26.76 6.14 -3.11
CA THR A 71 -26.01 5.49 -4.17
C THR A 71 -26.48 5.86 -5.58
N LEU A 72 -27.21 6.98 -5.70
CA LEU A 72 -27.72 7.54 -6.95
C LEU A 72 -28.50 6.52 -7.80
N GLY A 73 -29.30 5.70 -7.14
CA GLY A 73 -30.15 4.70 -7.80
C GLY A 73 -29.40 3.44 -8.25
N VAL A 74 -28.14 3.26 -7.83
CA VAL A 74 -27.37 2.06 -8.13
C VAL A 74 -27.33 1.19 -6.86
N PRO A 75 -27.82 -0.03 -6.88
CA PRO A 75 -27.67 -0.94 -5.75
C PRO A 75 -26.20 -1.36 -5.66
N LEU A 76 -25.54 -1.06 -4.56
CA LEU A 76 -24.13 -1.37 -4.29
C LEU A 76 -23.94 -2.38 -3.17
N PHE A 77 -24.83 -2.35 -2.18
CA PHE A 77 -24.68 -3.08 -0.92
C PHE A 77 -25.66 -4.24 -0.80
N GLN A 78 -25.26 -5.29 -0.10
CA GLN A 78 -26.14 -6.45 0.21
C GLN A 78 -27.41 -6.01 0.93
N GLU A 79 -27.27 -5.08 1.85
CA GLU A 79 -28.36 -4.52 2.63
C GLU A 79 -29.40 -3.84 1.73
N GLN A 80 -28.96 -3.09 0.71
CA GLN A 80 -29.86 -2.48 -0.26
C GLN A 80 -30.60 -3.54 -1.10
N ALA A 81 -29.92 -4.63 -1.49
CA ALA A 81 -30.55 -5.72 -2.22
C ALA A 81 -31.65 -6.40 -1.40
N MET A 82 -31.41 -6.64 -0.09
CA MET A 82 -32.38 -7.20 0.82
C MET A 82 -33.57 -6.25 1.05
N GLU A 83 -33.31 -4.96 1.27
CA GLU A 83 -34.36 -3.96 1.44
C GLU A 83 -35.22 -3.80 0.19
N ILE A 84 -34.64 -3.82 -1.01
CA ILE A 84 -35.40 -3.82 -2.27
C ILE A 84 -36.30 -5.04 -2.35
N ALA A 85 -35.81 -6.24 -2.02
CA ALA A 85 -36.62 -7.47 -2.03
C ALA A 85 -37.79 -7.40 -1.05
N ILE A 86 -37.59 -6.88 0.17
CA ILE A 86 -38.61 -6.73 1.18
C ILE A 86 -39.64 -5.66 0.78
N VAL A 87 -39.15 -4.45 0.47
CA VAL A 87 -40.00 -3.29 0.27
C VAL A 87 -40.69 -3.32 -1.09
N ALA A 88 -39.95 -3.60 -2.17
CA ALA A 88 -40.51 -3.55 -3.52
C ALA A 88 -41.13 -4.89 -3.98
N ALA A 89 -40.62 -6.04 -3.52
CA ALA A 89 -41.13 -7.34 -3.95
C ALA A 89 -41.94 -8.10 -2.87
N GLY A 90 -41.99 -7.60 -1.64
CA GLY A 90 -42.79 -8.22 -0.55
C GLY A 90 -42.16 -9.49 0.03
N PHE A 91 -40.87 -9.64 -0.04
CA PHE A 91 -40.17 -10.74 0.63
C PHE A 91 -40.25 -10.59 2.14
N THR A 92 -40.31 -11.69 2.85
CA THR A 92 -40.06 -11.71 4.28
C THR A 92 -38.58 -11.50 4.57
N PRO A 93 -38.20 -11.05 5.77
CA PRO A 93 -36.77 -10.92 6.14
C PRO A 93 -35.97 -12.21 5.95
N SER A 94 -36.57 -13.38 6.24
CA SER A 94 -35.91 -14.68 6.03
C SER A 94 -35.65 -14.97 4.56
N GLU A 95 -36.60 -14.69 3.68
CA GLU A 95 -36.44 -14.86 2.24
C GLU A 95 -35.45 -13.88 1.63
N ALA A 96 -35.37 -12.66 2.15
CA ALA A 96 -34.36 -11.68 1.75
C ALA A 96 -32.93 -12.12 2.16
N ASP A 97 -32.79 -12.73 3.35
CA ASP A 97 -31.50 -13.30 3.76
C ASP A 97 -31.12 -14.54 2.92
N GLU A 98 -32.10 -15.37 2.56
CA GLU A 98 -31.87 -16.48 1.64
C GLU A 98 -31.43 -15.98 0.24
N LEU A 99 -32.10 -14.94 -0.27
CA LEU A 99 -31.63 -14.24 -1.49
C LEU A 99 -30.20 -13.79 -1.37
N ARG A 100 -29.83 -13.12 -0.29
CA ARG A 100 -28.46 -12.67 -0.02
C ARG A 100 -27.45 -13.81 -0.03
N ARG A 101 -27.76 -14.91 0.67
CA ARG A 101 -26.89 -16.10 0.70
C ARG A 101 -26.79 -16.77 -0.68
N SER A 102 -27.87 -16.81 -1.43
CA SER A 102 -27.90 -17.41 -2.76
C SER A 102 -27.15 -16.59 -3.80
N MET A 103 -27.03 -15.26 -3.64
CA MET A 103 -26.27 -14.41 -4.54
C MET A 103 -24.83 -14.90 -4.73
N ALA A 104 -24.19 -15.43 -3.68
CA ALA A 104 -22.84 -16.00 -3.75
C ALA A 104 -22.74 -17.27 -4.63
N THR A 105 -23.86 -17.97 -4.85
CA THR A 105 -23.93 -19.26 -5.55
C THR A 105 -24.89 -19.27 -6.73
N PHE A 106 -25.40 -18.13 -7.15
CA PHE A 106 -26.41 -18.01 -8.22
C PHE A 106 -26.05 -18.78 -9.48
N LYS A 107 -24.81 -18.67 -9.96
CA LYS A 107 -24.37 -19.34 -11.16
C LYS A 107 -24.24 -20.88 -11.03
N ALA A 108 -24.10 -21.39 -9.80
CA ALA A 108 -23.80 -22.80 -9.59
C ALA A 108 -25.02 -23.70 -9.38
N LYS A 109 -26.20 -23.18 -9.01
CA LYS A 109 -27.32 -23.98 -8.49
C LYS A 109 -28.67 -23.82 -9.21
N GLY A 110 -28.77 -23.08 -10.33
CA GLY A 110 -30.04 -22.89 -11.03
C GLY A 110 -31.15 -22.18 -10.23
N LEU A 111 -30.83 -21.65 -9.05
CA LEU A 111 -31.78 -20.95 -8.17
C LEU A 111 -32.19 -19.58 -8.69
N VAL A 112 -31.45 -19.05 -9.69
CA VAL A 112 -31.67 -17.73 -10.29
C VAL A 112 -33.11 -17.56 -10.78
N SER A 113 -33.64 -18.56 -11.51
CA SER A 113 -34.96 -18.45 -12.11
C SER A 113 -36.12 -18.44 -11.11
N ALA A 114 -35.98 -19.08 -9.95
CA ALA A 114 -36.99 -19.06 -8.91
C ALA A 114 -37.07 -17.70 -8.20
N PHE A 115 -35.91 -17.14 -7.85
CA PHE A 115 -35.80 -15.80 -7.27
C PHE A 115 -36.20 -14.70 -8.25
N GLU A 116 -35.87 -14.84 -9.54
CA GLU A 116 -36.30 -13.91 -10.59
C GLU A 116 -37.82 -13.85 -10.65
N LYS A 117 -38.50 -15.01 -10.81
CA LYS A 117 -39.97 -15.09 -10.89
C LYS A 117 -40.62 -14.45 -9.65
N LYS A 118 -40.10 -14.75 -8.48
CA LYS A 118 -40.63 -14.23 -7.22
C LYS A 118 -40.44 -12.73 -7.08
N LEU A 119 -39.23 -12.21 -7.36
CA LEU A 119 -38.93 -10.80 -7.26
C LEU A 119 -39.71 -10.00 -8.30
N VAL A 120 -39.68 -10.41 -9.56
CA VAL A 120 -40.42 -9.75 -10.66
C VAL A 120 -41.93 -9.81 -10.39
N GLY A 121 -42.47 -10.97 -10.02
CA GLY A 121 -43.91 -11.14 -9.68
C GLY A 121 -44.32 -10.29 -8.48
N GLY A 122 -43.50 -10.24 -7.42
CA GLY A 122 -43.79 -9.40 -6.25
C GLY A 122 -43.76 -7.91 -6.56
N MET A 123 -42.79 -7.46 -7.37
CA MET A 123 -42.69 -6.06 -7.81
C MET A 123 -43.87 -5.67 -8.70
N THR A 124 -44.26 -6.51 -9.67
CA THR A 124 -45.41 -6.24 -10.54
C THR A 124 -46.70 -6.20 -9.78
N ALA A 125 -46.90 -7.07 -8.79
CA ALA A 125 -48.05 -7.04 -7.90
C ALA A 125 -48.14 -5.75 -7.09
N LYS A 126 -47.04 -5.05 -6.84
CA LYS A 126 -47.00 -3.74 -6.17
C LYS A 126 -47.04 -2.56 -7.13
N GLY A 127 -47.29 -2.80 -8.42
CA GLY A 127 -47.50 -1.75 -9.43
C GLY A 127 -46.24 -1.28 -10.15
N TYR A 128 -45.09 -1.93 -9.97
CA TYR A 128 -43.92 -1.66 -10.78
C TYR A 128 -44.06 -2.30 -12.17
N THR A 129 -43.47 -1.68 -13.19
CA THR A 129 -43.43 -2.27 -14.54
C THR A 129 -42.55 -3.52 -14.57
N GLU A 130 -42.94 -4.52 -15.36
CA GLU A 130 -42.17 -5.76 -15.50
C GLU A 130 -40.76 -5.51 -16.03
N GLU A 131 -40.63 -4.54 -16.93
CA GLU A 131 -39.33 -4.13 -17.47
C GLU A 131 -38.42 -3.56 -16.38
N PHE A 132 -38.95 -2.73 -15.48
CA PHE A 132 -38.20 -2.20 -14.35
C PHE A 132 -37.81 -3.32 -13.39
N ALA A 133 -38.74 -4.21 -13.04
CA ALA A 133 -38.49 -5.33 -12.16
C ALA A 133 -37.38 -6.28 -12.68
N LYS A 134 -37.42 -6.60 -13.98
CA LYS A 134 -36.38 -7.39 -14.63
C LYS A 134 -35.03 -6.69 -14.63
N ARG A 135 -35.00 -5.38 -14.83
CA ARG A 135 -33.76 -4.57 -14.77
C ARG A 135 -33.17 -4.58 -13.36
N VAL A 136 -33.98 -4.40 -12.32
CA VAL A 136 -33.57 -4.51 -10.91
C VAL A 136 -33.01 -5.90 -10.64
N PHE A 137 -33.73 -6.98 -11.07
CA PHE A 137 -33.23 -8.33 -10.88
C PHE A 137 -31.86 -8.55 -11.55
N LYS A 138 -31.71 -8.11 -12.79
CA LYS A 138 -30.43 -8.18 -13.50
C LYS A 138 -29.29 -7.43 -12.80
N GLN A 139 -29.60 -6.29 -12.17
CA GLN A 139 -28.63 -5.57 -11.35
C GLN A 139 -28.26 -6.39 -10.10
N LEU A 140 -29.23 -7.00 -9.43
CA LEU A 140 -28.98 -7.89 -8.28
C LEU A 140 -28.25 -9.17 -8.67
N GLU A 141 -28.54 -9.75 -9.83
CA GLU A 141 -27.79 -10.88 -10.40
C GLU A 141 -26.33 -10.48 -10.69
N GLY A 142 -26.12 -9.25 -11.14
CA GLY A 142 -24.79 -8.65 -11.35
C GLY A 142 -23.97 -8.47 -10.06
N PHE A 143 -24.57 -8.55 -8.86
CA PHE A 143 -23.81 -8.67 -7.60
C PHE A 143 -22.97 -9.96 -7.54
N GLY A 144 -23.18 -10.87 -8.48
CA GLY A 144 -22.59 -12.18 -8.73
C GLY A 144 -21.35 -12.50 -7.93
N SER A 145 -21.46 -13.48 -7.08
CA SER A 145 -20.52 -14.06 -6.13
C SER A 145 -20.30 -13.30 -4.81
N TYR A 146 -20.41 -11.97 -4.73
CA TYR A 146 -20.25 -11.26 -3.46
C TYR A 146 -20.85 -9.83 -3.50
N GLY A 147 -22.07 -9.67 -3.02
CA GLY A 147 -22.57 -8.34 -2.66
C GLY A 147 -21.68 -7.76 -1.56
N PHE A 148 -21.28 -6.48 -1.65
CA PHE A 148 -20.42 -5.88 -0.64
C PHE A 148 -21.26 -5.47 0.59
N PRO A 149 -20.92 -5.88 1.82
CA PRO A 149 -21.60 -5.39 3.02
C PRO A 149 -21.28 -3.90 3.22
N GLU A 150 -22.33 -3.09 3.50
CA GLU A 150 -22.13 -1.65 3.73
C GLU A 150 -21.26 -1.39 4.95
N SER A 151 -21.47 -2.12 6.03
CA SER A 151 -20.67 -2.03 7.26
C SER A 151 -19.18 -2.29 7.01
N HIS A 152 -18.87 -3.26 6.16
CA HIS A 152 -17.49 -3.55 5.75
C HIS A 152 -16.89 -2.39 4.93
N ALA A 153 -17.65 -1.85 3.98
CA ALA A 153 -17.22 -0.69 3.20
C ALA A 153 -16.97 0.54 4.09
N VAL A 154 -17.83 0.79 5.08
CA VAL A 154 -17.68 1.88 6.05
C VAL A 154 -16.39 1.70 6.88
N SER A 155 -16.14 0.49 7.38
CA SER A 155 -14.95 0.20 8.17
C SER A 155 -13.65 0.45 7.37
N PHE A 156 -13.61 0.00 6.11
CA PHE A 156 -12.45 0.26 5.24
C PHE A 156 -12.35 1.73 4.82
N ALA A 157 -13.47 2.41 4.58
CA ALA A 157 -13.46 3.84 4.28
C ALA A 157 -12.91 4.67 5.44
N LEU A 158 -13.11 4.23 6.70
CA LEU A 158 -12.51 4.87 7.86
C LEU A 158 -10.97 4.75 7.83
N LEU A 159 -10.45 3.57 7.51
CA LEU A 159 -9.00 3.37 7.35
C LEU A 159 -8.43 4.20 6.19
N VAL A 160 -9.16 4.26 5.06
CA VAL A 160 -8.82 5.13 3.92
C VAL A 160 -8.73 6.58 4.34
N TYR A 161 -9.73 7.07 5.07
CA TYR A 161 -9.80 8.46 5.51
C TYR A 161 -8.63 8.81 6.44
N ILE A 162 -8.39 7.98 7.47
CA ILE A 162 -7.32 8.19 8.44
C ILE A 162 -5.95 8.14 7.75
N SER A 163 -5.72 7.13 6.91
CA SER A 163 -4.46 6.99 6.17
C SER A 163 -4.22 8.16 5.21
N SER A 164 -5.27 8.61 4.51
CA SER A 164 -5.18 9.77 3.61
C SER A 164 -4.90 11.06 4.38
N TRP A 165 -5.51 11.22 5.55
CA TRP A 165 -5.29 12.37 6.41
C TRP A 165 -3.85 12.39 6.95
N LEU A 166 -3.36 11.27 7.47
CA LEU A 166 -1.97 11.13 7.90
C LEU A 166 -1.00 11.45 6.77
N LYS A 167 -1.20 10.87 5.61
CA LYS A 167 -0.36 11.12 4.43
C LYS A 167 -0.37 12.60 4.00
N CYS A 168 -1.52 13.26 4.09
CA CYS A 168 -1.67 14.66 3.68
C CYS A 168 -0.95 15.64 4.62
N TYR A 169 -1.06 15.42 5.92
CA TYR A 169 -0.56 16.35 6.94
C TYR A 169 0.80 15.94 7.51
N TYR A 170 1.13 14.67 7.51
CA TYR A 170 2.34 14.08 8.09
C TYR A 170 2.97 13.04 7.14
N PRO A 171 3.35 13.45 5.91
CA PRO A 171 3.90 12.51 4.91
C PRO A 171 5.22 11.87 5.35
N ASP A 172 6.00 12.54 6.18
CA ASP A 172 7.22 12.07 6.82
C ASP A 172 6.95 10.89 7.76
N ILE A 173 6.04 11.07 8.72
CA ILE A 173 5.63 10.02 9.66
C ILE A 173 4.98 8.86 8.91
N PHE A 174 4.11 9.17 7.94
CA PHE A 174 3.43 8.17 7.14
C PHE A 174 4.41 7.30 6.34
N ALA A 175 5.42 7.92 5.71
CA ALA A 175 6.44 7.19 4.96
C ALA A 175 7.31 6.33 5.87
N ALA A 176 7.75 6.84 7.03
CA ALA A 176 8.51 6.07 8.02
C ALA A 176 7.74 4.84 8.50
N ALA A 177 6.45 5.02 8.86
CA ALA A 177 5.60 3.93 9.32
C ALA A 177 5.41 2.84 8.26
N LEU A 178 5.19 3.22 6.99
CA LEU A 178 5.05 2.26 5.89
C LEU A 178 6.35 1.49 5.62
N LEU A 179 7.50 2.18 5.61
CA LEU A 179 8.80 1.55 5.41
C LEU A 179 9.14 0.55 6.53
N ASN A 180 8.77 0.89 7.77
CA ASN A 180 8.99 0.01 8.92
C ASN A 180 7.99 -1.15 9.01
N SER A 181 6.86 -1.05 8.32
CA SER A 181 5.84 -2.10 8.24
C SER A 181 6.05 -3.07 7.08
N GLN A 182 7.15 -2.95 6.33
CA GLN A 182 7.48 -3.89 5.26
C GLN A 182 7.74 -5.32 5.82
N PRO A 183 7.40 -6.39 5.05
CA PRO A 183 6.98 -6.37 3.65
C PRO A 183 5.50 -6.01 3.46
N MET A 184 5.21 -5.10 2.51
CA MET A 184 3.87 -4.72 2.09
C MET A 184 3.68 -5.04 0.59
N GLY A 185 2.52 -5.64 0.23
CA GLY A 185 2.33 -6.34 -1.04
C GLY A 185 2.38 -5.51 -2.32
N PHE A 186 2.13 -4.18 -2.30
CA PHE A 186 1.94 -3.41 -3.52
C PHE A 186 3.10 -2.50 -3.91
N TYR A 187 3.93 -2.07 -2.97
CA TYR A 187 4.97 -1.08 -3.22
C TYR A 187 6.32 -1.52 -2.71
N GLN A 188 7.31 -1.35 -3.56
CA GLN A 188 8.70 -1.44 -3.13
C GLN A 188 9.11 -0.19 -2.34
N PRO A 189 10.08 -0.28 -1.42
CA PRO A 189 10.58 0.86 -0.66
C PRO A 189 10.90 2.07 -1.51
N ALA A 190 11.55 1.89 -2.66
CA ALA A 190 11.91 2.96 -3.59
C ALA A 190 10.70 3.80 -4.07
N GLN A 191 9.52 3.16 -4.24
CA GLN A 191 8.29 3.87 -4.63
C GLN A 191 7.75 4.74 -3.49
N LEU A 192 7.81 4.25 -2.25
CA LEU A 192 7.41 5.00 -1.06
C LEU A 192 8.33 6.19 -0.81
N ILE A 193 9.64 5.98 -0.96
CA ILE A 193 10.64 7.04 -0.85
C ILE A 193 10.44 8.12 -1.93
N SER A 194 10.23 7.71 -3.18
CA SER A 194 9.94 8.64 -4.27
C SER A 194 8.68 9.45 -4.03
N ASP A 195 7.63 8.81 -3.50
CA ASP A 195 6.38 9.48 -3.15
C ASP A 195 6.58 10.49 -1.99
N ALA A 196 7.32 10.11 -0.94
CA ALA A 196 7.65 11.00 0.18
C ALA A 196 8.40 12.26 -0.29
N ARG A 197 9.42 12.07 -1.14
CA ARG A 197 10.17 13.18 -1.74
C ARG A 197 9.29 14.12 -2.56
N LYS A 198 8.33 13.60 -3.33
CA LYS A 198 7.35 14.40 -4.09
C LYS A 198 6.41 15.20 -3.19
N HIS A 199 6.22 14.77 -1.94
CA HIS A 199 5.46 15.50 -0.93
C HIS A 199 6.32 16.46 -0.09
N GLY A 200 7.59 16.64 -0.44
CA GLY A 200 8.50 17.60 0.20
C GLY A 200 9.22 17.06 1.43
N VAL A 201 9.24 15.74 1.63
CA VAL A 201 10.01 15.11 2.70
C VAL A 201 11.46 14.94 2.25
N VAL A 202 12.40 15.41 3.04
CA VAL A 202 13.83 15.13 2.85
C VAL A 202 14.10 13.71 3.31
N VAL A 203 14.73 12.90 2.46
CA VAL A 203 15.05 11.50 2.76
C VAL A 203 16.55 11.31 2.67
N LYS A 204 17.16 10.98 3.81
CA LYS A 204 18.59 10.67 3.94
C LYS A 204 18.81 9.17 3.78
N PRO A 205 19.92 8.79 3.11
CA PRO A 205 20.25 7.39 2.86
C PRO A 205 20.60 6.64 4.16
N VAL A 206 20.79 5.34 4.05
CA VAL A 206 21.34 4.50 5.11
C VAL A 206 22.77 4.96 5.41
N ASP A 207 23.15 4.99 6.71
CA ASP A 207 24.48 5.38 7.14
C ASP A 207 24.83 4.69 8.46
N VAL A 208 26.06 4.17 8.58
CA VAL A 208 26.52 3.42 9.75
C VAL A 208 26.52 4.24 11.04
N ASN A 209 26.69 5.56 10.95
CA ASN A 209 26.72 6.45 12.10
C ASN A 209 25.36 7.00 12.50
N TYR A 210 24.36 6.96 11.61
CA TYR A 210 23.08 7.64 11.85
C TYR A 210 21.87 6.70 11.83
N SER A 211 21.91 5.62 11.00
CA SER A 211 20.76 4.75 10.83
C SER A 211 20.58 3.78 11.99
N ASN A 212 19.37 3.65 12.48
CA ASN A 212 18.95 2.53 13.33
C ASN A 212 18.44 1.38 12.46
N TRP A 213 18.00 0.29 13.08
CA TRP A 213 17.38 -0.82 12.32
C TRP A 213 16.17 -0.34 11.53
N ASP A 214 15.23 0.33 12.19
CA ASP A 214 14.09 0.96 11.55
C ASP A 214 14.41 2.35 11.00
N CYS A 215 13.61 2.79 10.02
CA CYS A 215 13.61 4.18 9.56
C CYS A 215 13.21 5.11 10.71
N THR A 216 13.92 6.22 10.86
CA THR A 216 13.70 7.18 11.94
C THR A 216 13.46 8.59 11.38
N LEU A 217 12.91 9.45 12.24
CA LEU A 217 12.71 10.86 11.93
C LEU A 217 13.78 11.66 12.67
N GLU A 218 14.54 12.44 11.92
CA GLU A 218 15.55 13.38 12.43
C GLU A 218 14.97 14.79 12.56
N GLU A 219 15.83 15.78 12.79
CA GLU A 219 15.41 17.18 12.86
C GLU A 219 14.67 17.65 11.61
N LYS A 220 13.81 18.65 11.77
CA LYS A 220 13.03 19.20 10.66
C LYS A 220 13.92 19.95 9.68
N GLU A 221 13.82 19.58 8.41
CA GLU A 221 14.30 20.34 7.29
C GLU A 221 13.10 20.90 6.51
N GLY A 222 12.78 22.19 6.75
CA GLY A 222 11.58 22.82 6.19
C GLY A 222 10.31 22.51 6.98
N LYS A 223 9.26 22.01 6.30
CA LYS A 223 7.95 21.77 6.90
C LYS A 223 7.90 20.44 7.68
N TYR A 224 8.66 19.45 7.26
CA TYR A 224 8.56 18.07 7.72
C TYR A 224 9.85 17.63 8.43
N TYR A 225 9.76 16.54 9.18
CA TYR A 225 10.94 15.87 9.70
C TYR A 225 11.70 15.19 8.59
N THR A 226 13.01 15.17 8.68
CA THR A 226 13.88 14.43 7.77
C THR A 226 13.74 12.94 8.05
N LEU A 227 13.44 12.16 7.02
CA LEU A 227 13.34 10.71 7.10
C LEU A 227 14.73 10.09 6.87
N ARG A 228 15.29 9.43 7.88
CA ARG A 228 16.49 8.59 7.77
C ARG A 228 16.08 7.16 7.43
N LEU A 229 16.66 6.59 6.37
CA LEU A 229 16.43 5.19 6.04
C LEU A 229 17.11 4.29 7.07
N GLY A 230 16.40 3.24 7.49
CA GLY A 230 16.88 2.25 8.44
C GLY A 230 17.76 1.20 7.79
N LEU A 231 18.64 0.57 8.57
CA LEU A 231 19.53 -0.51 8.12
C LEU A 231 18.76 -1.71 7.55
N ARG A 232 17.53 -1.96 8.00
CA ARG A 232 16.65 -3.00 7.46
C ARG A 232 16.32 -2.87 5.96
N GLN A 233 16.58 -1.70 5.35
CA GLN A 233 16.37 -1.49 3.92
C GLN A 233 17.50 -2.12 3.07
N VAL A 234 18.64 -2.44 3.67
CA VAL A 234 19.77 -3.06 3.00
C VAL A 234 19.53 -4.56 2.89
N LYS A 235 19.58 -5.09 1.68
CA LYS A 235 19.41 -6.53 1.45
C LYS A 235 20.57 -7.33 2.03
N GLY A 236 20.25 -8.50 2.57
CA GLY A 236 21.25 -9.48 2.98
C GLY A 236 21.79 -9.31 4.40
N ILE A 237 21.48 -8.21 5.10
CA ILE A 237 21.91 -8.01 6.49
C ILE A 237 20.87 -8.55 7.49
N LYS A 238 21.35 -8.90 8.68
CA LYS A 238 20.53 -9.42 9.77
C LYS A 238 20.38 -8.40 10.87
N GLU A 239 19.20 -8.39 11.50
CA GLU A 239 18.91 -7.45 12.59
C GLU A 239 19.88 -7.60 13.76
N ASP A 240 20.18 -8.84 14.18
CA ASP A 240 21.08 -9.12 15.31
C ASP A 240 22.48 -8.49 15.11
N GLU A 241 23.04 -8.58 13.90
CA GLU A 241 24.32 -7.95 13.58
C GLU A 241 24.25 -6.43 13.58
N MET A 242 23.14 -5.88 13.11
CA MET A 242 22.93 -4.42 13.12
C MET A 242 22.69 -3.89 14.52
N GLN A 243 22.11 -4.67 15.43
CA GLN A 243 22.01 -4.29 16.85
C GLN A 243 23.40 -4.20 17.51
N ILE A 244 24.34 -5.09 17.13
CA ILE A 244 25.73 -5.00 17.58
C ILE A 244 26.37 -3.70 17.08
N LEU A 245 26.21 -3.37 15.80
CA LEU A 245 26.69 -2.11 15.21
C LEU A 245 26.13 -0.90 15.95
N ILE A 246 24.80 -0.87 16.17
CA ILE A 246 24.12 0.25 16.84
C ILE A 246 24.62 0.39 18.29
N ALA A 247 24.79 -0.71 19.00
CA ALA A 247 25.27 -0.70 20.39
C ALA A 247 26.74 -0.24 20.51
N ALA A 248 27.57 -0.52 19.51
CA ALA A 248 28.97 -0.13 19.51
C ALA A 248 29.26 1.29 18.99
N ARG A 249 28.22 2.00 18.56
CA ARG A 249 28.37 3.29 17.87
C ARG A 249 28.92 4.43 18.76
N ASP A 250 28.67 4.41 20.06
CA ASP A 250 29.07 5.43 21.06
C ASP A 250 29.26 6.86 20.48
N SER A 251 30.53 7.24 20.22
CA SER A 251 30.91 8.53 19.63
C SER A 251 30.95 8.55 18.11
N GLY A 252 30.53 7.48 17.46
CA GLY A 252 30.56 7.31 16.01
C GLY A 252 31.80 6.55 15.53
N PHE A 253 31.66 5.90 14.39
CA PHE A 253 32.75 5.22 13.69
C PHE A 253 33.49 6.21 12.79
N ASN A 254 34.80 6.02 12.66
CA ASN A 254 35.65 6.78 11.73
C ASN A 254 36.47 5.88 10.81
N ARG A 255 36.43 4.56 11.01
CA ARG A 255 37.08 3.52 10.19
C ARG A 255 36.24 2.25 10.17
N ILE A 256 36.27 1.51 9.07
CA ILE A 256 35.53 0.24 8.91
C ILE A 256 36.04 -0.83 9.90
N ALA A 257 37.34 -0.84 10.20
CA ALA A 257 37.93 -1.80 11.16
C ALA A 257 37.22 -1.77 12.54
N GLN A 258 36.73 -0.61 12.98
CA GLN A 258 36.03 -0.51 14.27
C GLN A 258 34.71 -1.31 14.30
N LEU A 259 34.03 -1.41 13.16
CA LEU A 259 32.80 -2.22 13.05
C LEU A 259 33.15 -3.70 13.09
N LEU A 260 34.24 -4.11 12.45
CA LEU A 260 34.75 -5.49 12.51
C LEU A 260 35.16 -5.86 13.94
N ASP A 261 35.90 -4.99 14.63
CA ASP A 261 36.30 -5.15 16.03
C ASP A 261 35.09 -5.25 16.97
N ALA A 262 34.01 -4.55 16.65
CA ALA A 262 32.73 -4.64 17.39
C ALA A 262 31.99 -5.96 17.17
N GLY A 263 32.38 -6.76 16.17
CA GLY A 263 31.77 -8.07 15.90
C GLY A 263 30.82 -8.09 14.69
N VAL A 264 30.79 -7.04 13.88
CA VAL A 264 30.03 -7.03 12.61
C VAL A 264 30.80 -7.91 11.60
N SER A 265 30.09 -8.82 10.94
CA SER A 265 30.72 -9.74 9.98
C SER A 265 31.20 -9.02 8.70
N LEU A 266 32.23 -9.56 8.06
CA LEU A 266 32.71 -9.05 6.78
C LEU A 266 31.61 -8.99 5.71
N SER A 267 30.78 -10.03 5.65
CA SER A 267 29.64 -10.08 4.73
C SER A 267 28.65 -8.94 4.98
N ALA A 268 28.36 -8.59 6.23
CA ALA A 268 27.50 -7.46 6.55
C ALA A 268 28.17 -6.11 6.18
N LEU A 269 29.48 -5.99 6.37
CA LEU A 269 30.24 -4.81 5.94
C LEU A 269 30.21 -4.64 4.43
N GLU A 270 30.35 -5.72 3.65
CA GLU A 270 30.21 -5.69 2.19
C GLU A 270 28.83 -5.20 1.75
N HIS A 271 27.75 -5.73 2.36
CA HIS A 271 26.38 -5.28 2.07
C HIS A 271 26.16 -3.80 2.43
N LEU A 272 26.74 -3.34 3.55
CA LEU A 272 26.69 -1.92 3.94
C LEU A 272 27.48 -1.04 2.96
N ALA A 273 28.62 -1.52 2.44
CA ALA A 273 29.38 -0.82 1.43
C ALA A 273 28.61 -0.75 0.10
N ASP A 274 28.01 -1.85 -0.33
CA ASP A 274 27.13 -1.89 -1.50
C ASP A 274 25.94 -0.93 -1.38
N ALA A 275 25.44 -0.71 -0.18
CA ALA A 275 24.38 0.27 0.13
C ALA A 275 24.92 1.72 0.29
N ASP A 276 26.21 1.96 0.07
CA ASP A 276 26.87 3.26 0.22
C ASP A 276 26.75 3.85 1.65
N ALA A 277 26.69 3.00 2.67
CA ALA A 277 26.40 3.36 4.06
C ALA A 277 27.59 3.99 4.83
N PHE A 278 28.75 4.16 4.20
CA PHE A 278 29.97 4.67 4.83
C PHE A 278 30.30 6.13 4.52
N ARG A 279 29.31 6.89 4.01
CA ARG A 279 29.52 8.29 3.62
C ARG A 279 29.93 9.20 4.78
N SER A 280 29.40 8.96 5.97
CA SER A 280 29.76 9.76 7.16
C SER A 280 31.21 9.62 7.61
N ILE A 281 31.89 8.54 7.21
CA ILE A 281 33.32 8.32 7.47
C ILE A 281 34.21 8.68 6.26
N GLY A 282 33.62 9.31 5.23
CA GLY A 282 34.36 9.80 4.06
C GLY A 282 34.63 8.77 2.98
N LEU A 283 34.01 7.59 3.07
CA LEU A 283 34.18 6.52 2.08
C LEU A 283 32.96 6.44 1.17
N ASP A 284 33.22 6.39 -0.13
CA ASP A 284 32.23 5.96 -1.11
C ASP A 284 32.20 4.43 -1.20
N ARG A 285 31.19 3.89 -1.89
CA ARG A 285 30.98 2.45 -2.10
C ARG A 285 32.24 1.71 -2.52
N ARG A 286 32.95 2.22 -3.53
CA ARG A 286 34.16 1.59 -4.09
C ARG A 286 35.33 1.60 -3.10
N LYS A 287 35.56 2.72 -2.43
CA LYS A 287 36.61 2.85 -1.41
C LYS A 287 36.28 1.98 -0.20
N ALA A 288 35.03 1.91 0.23
CA ALA A 288 34.62 1.05 1.32
C ALA A 288 34.84 -0.44 1.01
N LEU A 289 34.43 -0.91 -0.18
CA LEU A 289 34.68 -2.29 -0.60
C LEU A 289 36.18 -2.62 -0.68
N TRP A 290 37.00 -1.67 -1.16
CA TRP A 290 38.44 -1.83 -1.21
C TRP A 290 39.04 -1.95 0.18
N GLU A 291 38.63 -1.08 1.12
CA GLU A 291 39.08 -1.14 2.51
C GLU A 291 38.64 -2.46 3.18
N ILE A 292 37.41 -2.93 2.97
CA ILE A 292 36.95 -4.23 3.50
C ILE A 292 37.76 -5.38 2.93
N ALA A 293 38.10 -5.37 1.64
CA ALA A 293 38.92 -6.40 1.03
C ALA A 293 40.32 -6.48 1.68
N SER A 294 40.92 -5.35 2.07
CA SER A 294 42.18 -5.32 2.77
C SER A 294 42.11 -5.90 4.19
N LEU A 295 40.95 -5.84 4.84
CA LEU A 295 40.74 -6.42 6.17
C LEU A 295 40.65 -7.96 6.14
N THR A 296 40.33 -8.57 4.99
CA THR A 296 40.31 -10.03 4.81
C THR A 296 41.70 -10.64 4.73
N ASP A 297 42.73 -9.86 4.35
CA ASP A 297 44.11 -10.32 4.26
C ASP A 297 44.82 -10.37 5.63
N HIS A 298 44.18 -9.95 6.72
CA HIS A 298 44.74 -10.16 8.05
C HIS A 298 44.82 -11.64 8.38
N LEU A 299 46.08 -12.10 8.44
CA LEU A 299 46.49 -13.48 8.69
C LEU A 299 45.80 -14.10 9.89
N THR A 300 44.88 -15.03 9.64
CA THR A 300 44.22 -15.82 10.65
C THR A 300 45.02 -17.11 10.92
N GLY A 301 45.11 -17.52 12.16
CA GLY A 301 45.78 -18.78 12.54
C GLY A 301 47.28 -18.67 12.82
N LEU A 302 48.11 -19.53 12.20
CA LEU A 302 49.52 -19.73 12.54
C LEU A 302 50.38 -18.45 12.45
N PHE A 303 49.95 -17.43 11.74
CA PHE A 303 50.67 -16.19 11.50
C PHE A 303 50.14 -14.98 12.29
N ALA A 304 49.15 -15.18 13.19
CA ALA A 304 48.54 -14.10 13.98
C ALA A 304 49.51 -13.36 14.92
N GLY A 305 50.74 -13.89 15.11
CA GLY A 305 51.82 -13.29 15.91
C GLY A 305 52.91 -12.59 15.10
N LEU A 306 52.88 -12.61 13.78
CA LEU A 306 53.81 -11.86 12.95
C LEU A 306 53.31 -10.43 12.84
N GLN A 307 54.06 -9.47 13.39
CA GLN A 307 53.81 -8.05 13.11
C GLN A 307 53.87 -7.86 11.62
N ALA A 308 52.78 -7.37 11.02
CA ALA A 308 52.79 -6.95 9.63
C ALA A 308 53.94 -5.95 9.44
N ASP A 309 54.88 -6.27 8.56
CA ASP A 309 55.88 -5.32 8.12
C ASP A 309 55.12 -4.06 7.66
N ASN A 310 55.47 -2.91 8.24
CA ASN A 310 54.87 -1.61 7.88
C ASN A 310 55.37 -1.22 6.48
N ASN A 311 55.14 -2.05 5.49
CA ASN A 311 55.19 -1.64 4.09
C ASN A 311 54.07 -0.67 3.89
N ILE A 312 54.41 0.62 3.83
CA ILE A 312 53.53 1.68 3.41
C ILE A 312 53.08 1.35 1.98
N GLU A 313 51.95 0.62 1.91
CA GLU A 313 51.30 0.44 0.61
C GLU A 313 51.00 1.82 0.06
N LYS A 314 51.41 2.06 -1.18
CA LYS A 314 51.08 3.29 -1.87
C LYS A 314 49.56 3.42 -1.89
N THR A 315 49.06 4.52 -1.36
CA THR A 315 47.64 4.86 -1.44
C THR A 315 47.23 4.85 -2.92
N ILE A 316 46.44 3.87 -3.31
CA ILE A 316 45.94 3.77 -4.67
C ILE A 316 44.74 4.68 -4.75
N GLU A 317 44.80 5.72 -5.60
CA GLU A 317 43.61 6.52 -5.91
C GLU A 317 42.69 5.72 -6.83
N LEU A 318 41.56 5.28 -6.27
CA LEU A 318 40.50 4.62 -7.04
C LEU A 318 39.70 5.65 -7.84
N PRO A 319 39.39 5.37 -9.12
CA PRO A 319 38.50 6.23 -9.88
C PRO A 319 37.16 6.42 -9.18
N GLU A 320 36.66 7.65 -9.14
CA GLU A 320 35.32 7.91 -8.57
C GLU A 320 34.23 7.26 -9.44
N MET A 321 33.23 6.71 -8.77
CA MET A 321 32.03 6.18 -9.45
C MET A 321 31.24 7.34 -10.06
N ASN A 322 30.85 7.20 -11.31
CA ASN A 322 29.92 8.15 -11.92
C ASN A 322 28.48 7.94 -11.45
N LEU A 323 27.63 8.93 -11.68
CA LEU A 323 26.22 8.90 -11.20
C LEU A 323 25.43 7.69 -11.73
N ALA A 324 25.70 7.24 -12.95
CA ALA A 324 25.00 6.09 -13.54
C ALA A 324 25.40 4.77 -12.85
N GLU A 325 26.67 4.62 -12.48
CA GLU A 325 27.15 3.46 -11.71
C GLU A 325 26.49 3.42 -10.33
N HIS A 326 26.39 4.55 -9.63
CA HIS A 326 25.68 4.64 -8.37
C HIS A 326 24.21 4.22 -8.49
N VAL A 327 23.50 4.70 -9.50
CA VAL A 327 22.09 4.36 -9.74
C VAL A 327 21.90 2.86 -10.01
N ILE A 328 22.80 2.24 -10.79
CA ILE A 328 22.72 0.80 -11.07
C ILE A 328 22.88 -0.01 -9.79
N GLU A 329 23.85 0.33 -8.95
CA GLU A 329 24.10 -0.39 -7.70
C GLU A 329 23.00 -0.13 -6.67
N ASP A 330 22.42 1.06 -6.60
CA ASP A 330 21.28 1.35 -5.73
C ASP A 330 20.08 0.43 -6.04
N TYR A 331 19.80 0.17 -7.32
CA TYR A 331 18.72 -0.76 -7.71
C TYR A 331 19.04 -2.24 -7.41
N ARG A 332 20.31 -2.61 -7.24
CA ARG A 332 20.70 -3.97 -6.86
C ARG A 332 20.58 -4.21 -5.36
N THR A 333 20.82 -3.20 -4.56
CA THR A 333 21.13 -3.31 -3.13
C THR A 333 19.97 -2.89 -2.22
N ILE A 334 19.14 -1.97 -2.67
CA ILE A 334 18.03 -1.41 -1.86
C ILE A 334 16.64 -1.73 -2.46
#